data_663ae11290a54bf58ac4c7de8218daed
#
_entry.id   663ae11290a54bf58ac4c7de8218daed
#
_cell.length_a   1.000
_cell.length_b   1.000
_cell.length_c   1.000
_cell.angle_alpha   90.00
_cell.angle_beta   90.00
_cell.angle_gamma   90.00
#
_symmetry.space_group_name_H-M   'P 1'
#
loop_
_entity.id
_entity.type
_entity.pdbx_description
1 polymer ?
#
loop_
_entity_poly.entity_id
_entity_poly.type
_entity_poly.pdbx_seq_one_letter_code
_entity_poly.pdbx_strand_id
1 'polypeptide(L)'
;FSATKTEWILDNAEPLKMQSSRSRDLRERARDGELLMGTIDAWLIFNLTGNHVTDVTNASRTMLYNIREMEWDDELLDEFDVPAEMVPEVRPSSDEEYYGHTDPDGFLGAEIPVAGALGDQQAALFGQTCFDEGDAKNTYGTGAFYLMNTGEEAVASDNGLLTTVGFQMSGEPVQYALEGSIFI
;
A
#
# COMPACT_ATOMS: atom_id res chain seq x y z
N PHE A 1 4.64 9.79 -4.79
CA PHE A 1 4.60 8.62 -3.93
C PHE A 1 4.39 9.02 -2.46
N SER A 2 4.07 8.06 -1.59
CA SER A 2 3.72 8.36 -0.18
C SER A 2 4.93 8.82 0.64
N ALA A 3 6.13 8.28 0.40
CA ALA A 3 7.35 8.60 1.13
C ALA A 3 7.60 10.11 1.26
N THR A 4 7.72 10.81 0.13
CA THR A 4 7.99 12.26 0.11
C THR A 4 6.88 13.11 0.73
N LYS A 5 5.62 12.60 0.71
CA LYS A 5 4.50 13.28 1.36
C LYS A 5 4.55 13.11 2.87
N THR A 6 4.89 11.91 3.32
CA THR A 6 5.02 11.59 4.75
C THR A 6 6.17 12.38 5.35
N GLU A 7 7.35 12.38 4.73
CA GLU A 7 8.49 13.21 5.09
C GLU A 7 8.08 14.68 5.23
N TRP A 8 7.45 15.23 4.17
CA TRP A 8 7.02 16.62 4.19
C TRP A 8 6.03 16.93 5.33
N ILE A 9 5.08 16.03 5.61
CA ILE A 9 4.13 16.20 6.71
C ILE A 9 4.85 16.18 8.06
N LEU A 10 5.78 15.25 8.25
CA LEU A 10 6.56 15.15 9.50
C LEU A 10 7.42 16.40 9.75
N ASP A 11 7.92 17.03 8.66
CA ASP A 11 8.73 18.24 8.75
C ASP A 11 7.91 19.52 8.94
N ASN A 12 6.73 19.60 8.36
CA ASN A 12 6.02 20.87 8.17
C ASN A 12 4.67 20.96 8.89
N ALA A 13 4.06 19.83 9.29
CA ALA A 13 2.78 19.90 9.98
C ALA A 13 2.97 20.35 11.43
N GLU A 14 2.29 21.44 11.79
CA GLU A 14 2.20 21.83 13.20
C GLU A 14 1.45 20.73 13.97
N PRO A 15 1.98 20.28 15.14
CA PRO A 15 1.26 19.37 15.99
C PRO A 15 -0.12 20.00 16.30
N LEU A 16 -1.19 19.30 15.95
CA LEU A 16 -2.53 19.71 16.35
C LEU A 16 -2.48 20.07 17.83
N LYS A 17 -2.89 21.28 18.17
CA LYS A 17 -2.94 21.81 19.55
C LYS A 17 -3.91 20.97 20.40
N MET A 18 -3.52 19.74 20.68
CA MET A 18 -4.15 19.00 21.75
C MET A 18 -3.69 19.60 23.07
N GLN A 19 -4.60 19.73 24.02
CA GLN A 19 -4.49 20.46 25.29
C GLN A 19 -3.39 19.97 26.26
N SER A 20 -2.26 19.49 25.78
CA SER A 20 -1.12 19.16 26.61
C SER A 20 0.07 20.06 26.27
N SER A 21 0.63 20.66 27.31
CA SER A 21 1.63 21.72 27.32
C SER A 21 3.06 21.30 26.90
N ARG A 22 3.21 20.26 26.07
CA ARG A 22 4.46 19.88 25.42
C ARG A 22 4.18 19.54 23.97
N SER A 23 4.53 20.45 23.06
CA SER A 23 4.68 20.15 21.64
C SER A 23 5.80 19.12 21.48
N ARG A 24 5.48 17.82 21.48
CA ARG A 24 6.43 16.78 21.09
C ARG A 24 6.56 16.79 19.56
N ASP A 25 7.76 16.52 19.08
CA ASP A 25 8.04 16.31 17.67
C ASP A 25 7.15 15.18 17.10
N LEU A 26 6.72 15.33 15.84
CA LEU A 26 5.86 14.32 15.20
C LEU A 26 6.55 12.98 15.07
N ARG A 27 7.86 12.97 14.85
CA ARG A 27 8.66 11.73 14.78
C ARG A 27 8.78 11.02 16.12
N GLU A 28 8.89 11.78 17.23
CA GLU A 28 8.85 11.18 18.57
C GLU A 28 7.48 10.52 18.82
N ARG A 29 6.40 11.19 18.44
CA ARG A 29 5.04 10.64 18.56
C ARG A 29 4.83 9.41 17.67
N ALA A 30 5.43 9.41 16.49
CA ALA A 30 5.39 8.28 15.58
C ALA A 30 6.11 7.05 16.17
N ARG A 31 7.33 7.23 16.72
CA ARG A 31 8.08 6.18 17.40
C ARG A 31 7.38 5.64 18.65
N ASP A 32 6.55 6.46 19.28
CA ASP A 32 5.69 6.05 20.40
C ASP A 32 4.39 5.37 19.95
N GLY A 33 4.17 5.17 18.65
CA GLY A 33 2.96 4.55 18.07
C GLY A 33 1.71 5.43 18.10
N GLU A 34 1.86 6.74 18.31
CA GLU A 34 0.73 7.68 18.34
C GLU A 34 0.28 8.14 16.95
N LEU A 35 1.15 7.97 15.94
CA LEU A 35 0.90 8.37 14.56
C LEU A 35 1.13 7.18 13.64
N LEU A 36 0.17 6.93 12.78
CA LEU A 36 0.21 5.87 11.78
C LEU A 36 0.20 6.48 10.38
N MET A 37 0.98 5.89 9.48
CA MET A 37 0.96 6.18 8.05
C MET A 37 0.11 5.13 7.34
N GLY A 38 -0.65 5.53 6.34
CA GLY A 38 -1.38 4.58 5.50
C GLY A 38 -1.73 5.18 4.15
N THR A 39 -1.77 4.34 3.16
CA THR A 39 -2.48 4.56 1.90
C THR A 39 -3.98 4.52 2.16
N ILE A 40 -4.80 4.86 1.15
CA ILE A 40 -6.25 4.96 1.35
C ILE A 40 -6.90 3.62 1.76
N ASP A 41 -6.36 2.51 1.28
CA ASP A 41 -6.77 1.16 1.67
C ASP A 41 -6.48 0.88 3.14
N ALA A 42 -5.27 1.20 3.63
CA ALA A 42 -4.91 1.03 5.04
C ALA A 42 -5.81 1.87 5.95
N TRP A 43 -6.13 3.11 5.56
CA TRP A 43 -7.08 3.94 6.27
C TRP A 43 -8.49 3.32 6.31
N LEU A 44 -8.95 2.77 5.17
CA LEU A 44 -10.25 2.13 5.08
C LEU A 44 -10.31 0.85 5.93
N ILE A 45 -9.31 -0.01 5.83
CA ILE A 45 -9.20 -1.25 6.60
C ILE A 45 -9.19 -0.92 8.10
N PHE A 46 -8.40 0.07 8.52
CA PHE A 46 -8.35 0.51 9.91
C PHE A 46 -9.70 0.98 10.43
N ASN A 47 -10.45 1.75 9.64
CA ASN A 47 -11.80 2.20 10.04
C ASN A 47 -12.84 1.09 10.04
N LEU A 48 -12.64 0.03 9.26
CA LEU A 48 -13.55 -1.12 9.21
C LEU A 48 -13.26 -2.14 10.31
N THR A 49 -11.99 -2.37 10.63
CA THR A 49 -11.55 -3.51 11.44
C THR A 49 -10.78 -3.13 12.71
N GLY A 50 -10.26 -1.92 12.79
CA GLY A 50 -9.32 -1.48 13.83
C GLY A 50 -7.87 -1.93 13.59
N ASN A 51 -7.57 -2.70 12.55
CA ASN A 51 -6.24 -3.21 12.24
C ASN A 51 -5.50 -2.29 11.26
N HIS A 52 -4.23 -2.00 11.55
CA HIS A 52 -3.38 -1.18 10.70
C HIS A 52 -2.65 -2.07 9.70
N VAL A 53 -3.32 -2.36 8.58
CA VAL A 53 -2.89 -3.32 7.54
C VAL A 53 -3.02 -2.71 6.17
N THR A 54 -2.14 -3.07 5.26
CA THR A 54 -2.20 -2.79 3.81
C THR A 54 -1.90 -4.06 3.03
N ASP A 55 -2.17 -4.05 1.72
CA ASP A 55 -1.75 -5.14 0.85
C ASP A 55 -0.41 -4.85 0.14
N VAL A 56 0.20 -5.90 -0.40
CA VAL A 56 1.48 -5.81 -1.12
C VAL A 56 1.44 -4.86 -2.32
N THR A 57 0.29 -4.71 -2.99
CA THR A 57 0.18 -3.83 -4.16
C THR A 57 0.19 -2.35 -3.76
N ASN A 58 -0.54 -1.98 -2.71
CA ASN A 58 -0.54 -0.62 -2.17
C ASN A 58 0.79 -0.29 -1.50
N ALA A 59 1.40 -1.22 -0.74
CA ALA A 59 2.72 -1.06 -0.17
C ALA A 59 3.76 -0.75 -1.25
N SER A 60 3.75 -1.46 -2.38
CA SER A 60 4.67 -1.28 -3.50
C SER A 60 4.62 0.14 -4.12
N ARG A 61 3.53 0.89 -3.88
CA ARG A 61 3.35 2.27 -4.40
C ARG A 61 3.83 3.36 -3.44
N THR A 62 4.40 3.01 -2.30
CA THR A 62 4.79 3.98 -1.27
C THR A 62 6.15 4.62 -1.50
N MET A 63 7.08 3.97 -2.20
CA MET A 63 8.53 4.21 -2.24
C MET A 63 9.24 3.88 -0.92
N LEU A 64 8.64 3.08 -0.05
CA LEU A 64 9.22 2.65 1.22
C LEU A 64 9.28 1.11 1.32
N TYR A 65 8.76 0.41 0.31
CA TYR A 65 8.62 -1.04 0.29
C TYR A 65 9.58 -1.69 -0.72
N ASN A 66 10.35 -2.66 -0.26
CA ASN A 66 11.23 -3.46 -1.10
C ASN A 66 10.42 -4.56 -1.78
N ILE A 67 10.12 -4.38 -3.05
CA ILE A 67 9.28 -5.32 -3.80
C ILE A 67 9.97 -6.67 -4.10
N ARG A 68 11.29 -6.79 -3.89
CA ARG A 68 12.03 -8.04 -4.09
C ARG A 68 12.09 -8.88 -2.83
N GLU A 69 12.31 -8.22 -1.69
CA GLU A 69 12.34 -8.85 -0.37
C GLU A 69 10.94 -8.96 0.25
N MET A 70 9.96 -8.24 -0.32
CA MET A 70 8.57 -8.19 0.12
C MET A 70 8.43 -7.71 1.57
N GLU A 71 9.18 -6.66 1.92
CA GLU A 71 9.19 -6.04 3.25
C GLU A 71 9.40 -4.52 3.15
N TRP A 72 9.12 -3.81 4.24
CA TRP A 72 9.49 -2.39 4.34
C TRP A 72 11.00 -2.26 4.30
N ASP A 73 11.50 -1.32 3.51
CA ASP A 73 12.93 -1.13 3.27
C ASP A 73 13.51 -0.17 4.32
N ASP A 74 14.34 -0.69 5.22
CA ASP A 74 14.93 0.06 6.30
C ASP A 74 15.80 1.23 5.80
N GLU A 75 16.51 1.07 4.67
CA GLU A 75 17.33 2.13 4.10
C GLU A 75 16.46 3.27 3.55
N LEU A 76 15.32 2.93 2.92
CA LEU A 76 14.37 3.94 2.43
C LEU A 76 13.59 4.60 3.57
N LEU A 77 13.23 3.86 4.61
CA LEU A 77 12.62 4.43 5.82
C LEU A 77 13.55 5.44 6.47
N ASP A 78 14.83 5.10 6.60
CA ASP A 78 15.86 5.99 7.15
C ASP A 78 16.12 7.21 6.26
N GLU A 79 16.20 7.04 4.92
CA GLU A 79 16.44 8.14 3.98
C GLU A 79 15.31 9.19 4.00
N PHE A 80 14.06 8.75 4.15
CA PHE A 80 12.90 9.66 4.26
C PHE A 80 12.57 10.03 5.72
N ASP A 81 13.39 9.59 6.68
CA ASP A 81 13.19 9.82 8.13
C ASP A 81 11.74 9.48 8.57
N VAL A 82 11.24 8.34 8.09
CA VAL A 82 9.93 7.78 8.42
C VAL A 82 10.09 6.67 9.46
N PRO A 83 9.62 6.85 10.70
CA PRO A 83 9.71 5.81 11.72
C PRO A 83 9.00 4.51 11.30
N ALA A 84 9.67 3.37 11.49
CA ALA A 84 9.13 2.05 11.13
C ALA A 84 7.83 1.71 11.90
N GLU A 85 7.63 2.29 13.06
CA GLU A 85 6.40 2.11 13.85
C GLU A 85 5.17 2.75 13.21
N MET A 86 5.36 3.62 12.20
CA MET A 86 4.25 4.27 11.48
C MET A 86 3.66 3.41 10.37
N VAL A 87 4.44 2.49 9.79
CA VAL A 87 3.99 1.76 8.59
C VAL A 87 3.08 0.59 8.96
N PRO A 88 2.09 0.26 8.10
CA PRO A 88 1.16 -0.84 8.36
C PRO A 88 1.82 -2.22 8.20
N GLU A 89 1.21 -3.23 8.81
CA GLU A 89 1.48 -4.62 8.46
C GLU A 89 1.13 -4.85 6.99
N VAL A 90 2.02 -5.51 6.25
CA VAL A 90 1.79 -5.82 4.82
C VAL A 90 1.35 -7.28 4.69
N ARG A 91 0.25 -7.49 3.98
CA ARG A 91 -0.37 -8.82 3.79
C ARG A 91 -0.63 -9.08 2.30
N PRO A 92 -0.87 -10.36 1.90
CA PRO A 92 -1.27 -10.68 0.54
C PRO A 92 -2.52 -9.93 0.09
N SER A 93 -2.66 -9.66 -1.21
CA SER A 93 -3.80 -8.94 -1.78
C SER A 93 -5.14 -9.67 -1.58
N SER A 94 -5.11 -11.00 -1.46
CA SER A 94 -6.21 -11.83 -0.99
C SER A 94 -5.68 -12.72 0.14
N ASP A 95 -6.24 -12.61 1.32
CA ASP A 95 -5.73 -13.23 2.52
C ASP A 95 -6.78 -14.12 3.20
N GLU A 96 -6.46 -15.41 3.32
CA GLU A 96 -7.32 -16.41 3.96
C GLU A 96 -7.45 -16.20 5.48
N GLU A 97 -6.48 -15.51 6.10
CA GLU A 97 -6.53 -15.18 7.53
C GLU A 97 -7.27 -13.87 7.80
N TYR A 98 -7.70 -13.16 6.74
CA TYR A 98 -8.38 -11.88 6.74
C TYR A 98 -7.54 -10.72 7.33
N TYR A 99 -7.78 -9.52 6.86
CA TYR A 99 -7.20 -8.29 7.43
C TYR A 99 -7.88 -7.91 8.76
N GLY A 100 -8.99 -8.54 9.06
CA GLY A 100 -9.82 -8.35 10.24
C GLY A 100 -11.29 -8.49 9.92
N HIS A 101 -12.12 -8.18 10.90
CA HIS A 101 -13.57 -8.22 10.79
C HIS A 101 -14.15 -6.86 11.17
N THR A 102 -15.28 -6.52 10.57
CA THR A 102 -16.01 -5.31 10.94
C THR A 102 -16.68 -5.46 12.30
N ASP A 103 -16.84 -4.35 13.01
CA ASP A 103 -17.56 -4.34 14.28
C ASP A 103 -19.06 -4.58 14.04
N PRO A 104 -19.67 -5.62 14.65
CA PRO A 104 -21.11 -5.89 14.52
C PRO A 104 -21.99 -4.78 15.11
N ASP A 105 -21.48 -4.01 16.07
CA ASP A 105 -22.15 -2.86 16.64
C ASP A 105 -21.85 -1.54 15.89
N GLY A 106 -20.96 -1.61 14.86
CA GLY A 106 -20.59 -0.50 14.00
C GLY A 106 -21.65 -0.17 12.93
N PHE A 107 -21.27 0.71 12.00
CA PHE A 107 -22.21 1.24 11.00
C PHE A 107 -22.73 0.17 10.00
N LEU A 108 -22.02 -0.95 9.81
CA LEU A 108 -22.47 -2.05 8.96
C LEU A 108 -23.44 -3.02 9.67
N GLY A 109 -23.50 -2.99 11.01
CA GLY A 109 -24.42 -3.79 11.81
C GLY A 109 -24.20 -5.32 11.70
N ALA A 110 -23.02 -5.76 11.28
CA ALA A 110 -22.67 -7.16 11.10
C ALA A 110 -21.14 -7.35 11.20
N GLU A 111 -20.72 -8.52 11.66
CA GLU A 111 -19.33 -8.98 11.61
C GLU A 111 -19.04 -9.54 10.22
N ILE A 112 -18.31 -8.79 9.41
CA ILE A 112 -17.98 -9.13 8.03
C ILE A 112 -16.46 -9.24 7.89
N PRO A 113 -15.90 -10.35 7.36
CA PRO A 113 -14.47 -10.46 7.14
C PRO A 113 -14.01 -9.53 6.01
N VAL A 114 -12.88 -8.85 6.23
CA VAL A 114 -12.18 -8.08 5.20
C VAL A 114 -11.01 -8.93 4.71
N ALA A 115 -11.15 -9.52 3.53
CA ALA A 115 -10.27 -10.58 3.03
C ALA A 115 -9.37 -10.16 1.87
N GLY A 116 -9.45 -8.93 1.40
CA GLY A 116 -8.64 -8.49 0.28
C GLY A 116 -8.63 -6.99 0.06
N ALA A 117 -7.53 -6.52 -0.48
CA ALA A 117 -7.33 -5.17 -0.98
C ALA A 117 -6.34 -5.20 -2.16
N LEU A 118 -6.53 -4.31 -3.11
CA LEU A 118 -5.63 -4.10 -4.25
C LEU A 118 -5.63 -2.61 -4.61
N GLY A 119 -4.49 -2.12 -5.11
CA GLY A 119 -4.47 -0.86 -5.82
C GLY A 119 -5.41 -0.90 -7.03
N ASP A 120 -6.00 0.23 -7.41
CA ASP A 120 -7.03 0.28 -8.47
C ASP A 120 -6.56 -0.31 -9.81
N GLN A 121 -5.32 -0.05 -10.20
CA GLN A 121 -4.74 -0.56 -11.44
C GLN A 121 -4.46 -2.07 -11.37
N GLN A 122 -4.03 -2.57 -10.21
CA GLN A 122 -3.82 -3.97 -9.92
C GLN A 122 -5.15 -4.72 -9.83
N ALA A 123 -6.16 -4.11 -9.22
CA ALA A 123 -7.52 -4.64 -9.22
C ALA A 123 -8.09 -4.79 -10.64
N ALA A 124 -7.78 -3.82 -11.53
CA ALA A 124 -8.15 -3.91 -12.94
C ALA A 124 -7.36 -5.02 -13.68
N LEU A 125 -6.07 -5.22 -13.37
CA LEU A 125 -5.28 -6.32 -13.94
C LEU A 125 -5.89 -7.67 -13.56
N PHE A 126 -6.14 -7.88 -12.28
CA PHE A 126 -6.78 -9.09 -11.75
C PHE A 126 -8.21 -9.28 -12.30
N GLY A 127 -9.02 -8.22 -12.27
CA GLY A 127 -10.41 -8.26 -12.72
C GLY A 127 -10.58 -8.49 -14.22
N GLN A 128 -9.56 -8.20 -15.03
CA GLN A 128 -9.50 -8.53 -16.44
C GLN A 128 -8.84 -9.90 -16.71
N THR A 129 -8.64 -10.69 -15.67
CA THR A 129 -8.07 -12.06 -15.75
C THR A 129 -6.68 -12.14 -16.36
N CYS A 130 -5.86 -11.11 -16.15
CA CYS A 130 -4.46 -11.10 -16.60
C CYS A 130 -3.60 -11.92 -15.63
N PHE A 131 -3.77 -13.24 -15.61
CA PHE A 131 -3.13 -14.14 -14.66
C PHE A 131 -1.85 -14.76 -15.18
N ASP A 132 -1.72 -14.89 -16.50
CA ASP A 132 -0.56 -15.49 -17.11
C ASP A 132 0.51 -14.43 -17.44
N GLU A 133 1.79 -14.84 -17.45
CA GLU A 133 2.90 -13.99 -17.89
C GLU A 133 2.66 -13.49 -19.33
N GLY A 134 2.76 -12.18 -19.53
CA GLY A 134 2.50 -11.51 -20.80
C GLY A 134 1.08 -11.01 -20.97
N ASP A 135 0.14 -11.42 -20.12
CA ASP A 135 -1.19 -10.84 -20.10
C ASP A 135 -1.14 -9.36 -19.71
N ALA A 136 -1.91 -8.56 -20.41
CA ALA A 136 -1.88 -7.12 -20.19
C ALA A 136 -3.26 -6.48 -20.28
N LYS A 137 -3.42 -5.41 -19.51
CA LYS A 137 -4.59 -4.54 -19.60
C LYS A 137 -4.20 -3.11 -19.90
N ASN A 138 -5.10 -2.34 -20.46
CA ASN A 138 -4.95 -0.90 -20.59
C ASN A 138 -6.24 -0.21 -20.16
N THR A 139 -6.16 0.62 -19.13
CA THR A 139 -7.30 1.43 -18.66
C THR A 139 -7.24 2.80 -19.30
N TYR A 140 -8.27 3.14 -20.06
CA TYR A 140 -8.42 4.46 -20.69
C TYR A 140 -9.41 5.32 -19.87
N GLY A 141 -8.93 6.47 -19.41
CA GLY A 141 -9.70 7.47 -18.68
C GLY A 141 -9.08 8.84 -18.89
N THR A 142 -8.82 9.59 -17.83
CA THR A 142 -8.04 10.86 -17.86
C THR A 142 -6.61 10.65 -18.39
N GLY A 143 -6.16 9.41 -18.41
CA GLY A 143 -4.91 8.93 -19.00
C GLY A 143 -5.08 7.50 -19.48
N ALA A 144 -4.03 6.94 -20.07
CA ALA A 144 -3.91 5.54 -20.39
C ALA A 144 -2.96 4.88 -19.38
N PHE A 145 -3.42 3.83 -18.71
CA PHE A 145 -2.66 3.11 -17.68
C PHE A 145 -2.52 1.65 -18.07
N TYR A 146 -1.33 1.32 -18.55
CA TYR A 146 -0.96 -0.01 -19.01
C TYR A 146 -0.32 -0.80 -17.87
N LEU A 147 -0.76 -2.04 -17.65
CA LEU A 147 -0.09 -3.02 -16.81
C LEU A 147 0.02 -4.34 -17.57
N MET A 148 1.18 -4.98 -17.46
CA MET A 148 1.46 -6.31 -18.01
C MET A 148 2.01 -7.21 -16.90
N ASN A 149 1.37 -8.35 -16.68
CA ASN A 149 1.84 -9.38 -15.77
C ASN A 149 3.20 -9.95 -16.26
N THR A 150 4.20 -10.00 -15.39
CA THR A 150 5.54 -10.55 -15.67
C THR A 150 5.81 -11.85 -14.92
N GLY A 151 4.76 -12.45 -14.33
CA GLY A 151 4.90 -13.66 -13.52
C GLY A 151 5.60 -13.39 -12.19
N GLU A 152 6.38 -14.37 -11.74
CA GLU A 152 7.08 -14.32 -10.44
C GLU A 152 8.41 -13.53 -10.51
N GLU A 153 8.73 -12.93 -11.64
CA GLU A 153 9.98 -12.20 -11.84
C GLU A 153 9.76 -10.68 -11.87
N ALA A 154 10.45 -9.97 -10.97
CA ALA A 154 10.48 -8.52 -10.95
C ALA A 154 11.38 -7.98 -12.08
N VAL A 155 10.84 -7.93 -13.30
CA VAL A 155 11.57 -7.54 -14.52
C VAL A 155 11.87 -6.04 -14.50
N ALA A 156 13.11 -5.65 -14.72
CA ALA A 156 13.49 -4.26 -14.94
C ALA A 156 13.26 -3.87 -16.41
N SER A 157 12.72 -2.67 -16.63
CA SER A 157 12.48 -2.15 -17.97
C SER A 157 13.57 -1.16 -18.41
N ASP A 158 14.16 -1.41 -19.58
CA ASP A 158 15.07 -0.46 -20.22
C ASP A 158 14.35 0.68 -20.95
N ASN A 159 13.01 0.67 -20.98
CA ASN A 159 12.18 1.60 -21.76
C ASN A 159 11.29 2.51 -20.88
N GLY A 160 11.64 2.68 -19.61
CA GLY A 160 10.97 3.62 -18.72
C GLY A 160 9.64 3.15 -18.13
N LEU A 161 9.31 1.84 -18.24
CA LEU A 161 8.22 1.26 -17.48
C LEU A 161 8.65 1.03 -16.03
N LEU A 162 7.72 1.10 -15.10
CA LEU A 162 7.95 0.83 -13.70
C LEU A 162 7.67 -0.64 -13.38
N THR A 163 8.56 -1.28 -12.62
CA THR A 163 8.28 -2.58 -12.02
C THR A 163 7.47 -2.38 -10.75
N THR A 164 6.39 -3.12 -10.59
CA THR A 164 5.50 -3.06 -9.43
C THR A 164 5.01 -4.45 -9.06
N VAL A 165 4.42 -4.59 -7.87
CA VAL A 165 3.70 -5.82 -7.51
C VAL A 165 2.35 -5.80 -8.26
N GLY A 166 2.03 -6.88 -8.94
CA GLY A 166 0.76 -7.08 -9.63
C GLY A 166 -0.34 -7.53 -8.67
N PHE A 167 -0.11 -8.63 -7.96
CA PHE A 167 -0.97 -9.15 -6.88
C PHE A 167 -0.29 -10.32 -6.16
N GLN A 168 -0.83 -10.68 -5.00
CA GLN A 168 -0.45 -11.90 -4.29
C GLN A 168 -1.68 -12.55 -3.68
N MET A 169 -1.86 -13.84 -3.93
CA MET A 169 -2.85 -14.67 -3.22
C MET A 169 -2.20 -15.31 -2.00
N SER A 170 -2.97 -15.53 -0.94
CA SER A 170 -2.47 -16.20 0.28
C SER A 170 -1.87 -17.58 -0.06
N GLY A 171 -0.64 -17.82 0.41
CA GLY A 171 0.08 -19.08 0.17
C GLY A 171 0.66 -19.23 -1.23
N GLU A 172 0.47 -18.26 -2.13
CA GLU A 172 0.97 -18.27 -3.50
C GLU A 172 2.17 -17.31 -3.67
N PRO A 173 3.04 -17.55 -4.65
CA PRO A 173 4.09 -16.60 -5.00
C PRO A 173 3.51 -15.25 -5.45
N VAL A 174 4.26 -14.17 -5.18
CA VAL A 174 3.90 -12.83 -5.67
C VAL A 174 3.96 -12.78 -7.20
N GLN A 175 2.99 -12.13 -7.81
CA GLN A 175 3.00 -11.81 -9.23
C GLN A 175 3.42 -10.35 -9.42
N TYR A 176 4.37 -10.11 -10.32
CA TYR A 176 4.84 -8.78 -10.66
C TYR A 176 4.20 -8.24 -11.93
N ALA A 177 4.33 -6.95 -12.14
CA ALA A 177 3.88 -6.31 -13.37
C ALA A 177 4.81 -5.18 -13.81
N LEU A 178 4.85 -4.93 -15.11
CA LEU A 178 5.38 -3.69 -15.69
C LEU A 178 4.25 -2.71 -15.91
N GLU A 179 4.45 -1.48 -15.45
CA GLU A 179 3.48 -0.39 -15.52
C GLU A 179 3.97 0.76 -16.38
N GLY A 180 3.11 1.26 -17.24
CA GLY A 180 3.30 2.50 -17.99
C GLY A 180 2.07 3.39 -17.94
N SER A 181 2.27 4.70 -17.86
CA SER A 181 1.18 5.67 -17.89
C SER A 181 1.44 6.79 -18.88
N ILE A 182 0.39 7.21 -19.58
CA ILE A 182 0.39 8.37 -20.47
C ILE A 182 -0.75 9.27 -20.01
N PHE A 183 -0.41 10.50 -19.65
CA PHE A 183 -1.38 11.54 -19.30
C PHE A 183 -1.65 12.38 -20.55
N ILE A 184 -2.93 12.72 -20.78
CA ILE A 184 -3.41 13.51 -21.91
C ILE A 184 -3.72 14.92 -21.42
#